data_e6f0275a24aeea9f9eb931fabfb58b31
#
_entry.id   e6f0275a24aeea9f9eb931fabfb58b31
#
_cell.length_a   1.000
_cell.length_b   1.000
_cell.length_c   1.000
_cell.angle_alpha   90.00
_cell.angle_beta   90.00
_cell.angle_gamma   90.00
#
_symmetry.space_group_name_H-M   'P 1'
#
loop_
_entity.id
_entity.type
_entity.pdbx_description
1 polymer ?
#
loop_
_entity_poly.entity_id
_entity_poly.type
_entity_poly.pdbx_seq_one_letter_code
_entity_poly.pdbx_strand_id
1 'polypeptide(L)'
;MQTDLKIATSQGIEVTARSIYLEEYSKPSEARFLFCYKITISNKSEQKVKLLNRRWLIIDSNSKEEEVTGAGVVGQQPELEPGQSHEYLSFCTLETNFGTMEGHYEMLLDDGSTFFAQIPRFYLAETLNQFDKPKYRRGQIITNEQEEYRGIITDYDMYFMNDEEIYNKSKYKPAKDKPWYYVLIDGTNAISYVAEEHLQVDDNQEDLEHPLLDFFFDGFDGQKYIRNNKTWDELKQA
;
A
#
# COMPACT_ATOMS: atom_id res chain seq x y z
N MET A 1 5.92 6.63 20.54
CA MET A 1 5.18 7.27 19.47
C MET A 1 3.90 6.48 19.29
N GLN A 2 2.75 7.06 19.64
CA GLN A 2 1.48 6.34 19.64
C GLN A 2 1.03 6.26 18.18
N THR A 3 1.08 5.09 17.59
CA THR A 3 0.49 4.83 16.27
C THR A 3 -1.01 5.08 16.38
N ASP A 4 -1.57 5.94 15.54
CA ASP A 4 -3.01 6.27 15.52
C ASP A 4 -3.84 5.11 14.90
N LEU A 5 -3.52 3.89 15.32
CA LEU A 5 -4.25 2.68 14.96
C LEU A 5 -5.66 2.76 15.52
N LYS A 6 -6.65 2.76 14.66
CA LYS A 6 -8.06 2.72 15.07
C LYS A 6 -8.54 1.29 15.08
N ILE A 7 -9.30 0.94 16.11
CA ILE A 7 -9.78 -0.42 16.34
C ILE A 7 -11.27 -0.38 16.67
N ALA A 8 -12.03 -1.28 16.07
CA ALA A 8 -13.42 -1.58 16.43
C ALA A 8 -13.61 -3.09 16.54
N THR A 9 -14.48 -3.52 17.46
CA THR A 9 -14.80 -4.94 17.64
C THR A 9 -16.31 -5.12 17.62
N SER A 10 -16.79 -6.05 16.81
CA SER A 10 -18.20 -6.41 16.66
C SER A 10 -18.35 -7.93 16.64
N GLN A 11 -19.06 -8.52 17.61
CA GLN A 11 -19.29 -9.97 17.72
C GLN A 11 -18.01 -10.82 17.57
N GLY A 12 -16.90 -10.36 18.17
CA GLY A 12 -15.61 -11.05 18.09
C GLY A 12 -14.82 -10.80 16.81
N ILE A 13 -15.33 -10.00 15.88
CA ILE A 13 -14.55 -9.54 14.74
C ILE A 13 -13.91 -8.20 15.07
N GLU A 14 -12.58 -8.19 15.10
CA GLU A 14 -11.77 -7.00 15.32
C GLU A 14 -11.33 -6.43 13.97
N VAL A 15 -11.63 -5.15 13.73
CA VAL A 15 -11.20 -4.43 12.55
C VAL A 15 -10.23 -3.34 12.97
N THR A 16 -9.03 -3.36 12.40
CA THR A 16 -8.05 -2.29 12.57
C THR A 16 -7.89 -1.51 11.28
N ALA A 17 -7.75 -0.19 11.39
CA ALA A 17 -7.59 0.71 10.26
C ALA A 17 -6.47 1.72 10.50
N ARG A 18 -5.71 1.99 9.46
CA ARG A 18 -4.68 3.03 9.42
C ARG A 18 -4.49 3.54 8.00
N SER A 19 -4.00 4.76 7.83
CA SER A 19 -3.79 5.39 6.54
C SER A 19 -2.45 6.10 6.43
N ILE A 20 -2.05 6.41 5.20
CA ILE A 20 -0.89 7.25 4.88
C ILE A 20 -1.22 8.14 3.68
N TYR A 21 -0.74 9.36 3.71
CA TYR A 21 -0.75 10.26 2.57
C TYR A 21 0.38 9.91 1.59
N LEU A 22 0.03 9.78 0.32
CA LEU A 22 0.97 9.49 -0.75
C LEU A 22 1.34 10.77 -1.48
N GLU A 23 2.32 11.50 -0.95
CA GLU A 23 2.77 12.81 -1.45
C GLU A 23 3.14 12.75 -2.94
N GLU A 24 3.93 11.75 -3.35
CA GLU A 24 4.42 11.61 -4.73
C GLU A 24 3.34 11.29 -5.76
N TYR A 25 2.20 10.74 -5.33
CA TYR A 25 1.05 10.42 -6.17
C TYR A 25 -0.06 11.47 -6.08
N SER A 26 0.11 12.45 -5.20
CA SER A 26 -0.84 13.54 -5.01
C SER A 26 -0.51 14.73 -5.88
N LYS A 27 -1.53 15.52 -6.20
CA LYS A 27 -1.41 16.78 -6.94
C LYS A 27 -2.25 17.85 -6.24
N PRO A 28 -1.76 18.46 -5.14
CA PRO A 28 -2.50 19.45 -4.36
C PRO A 28 -2.98 20.65 -5.18
N SER A 29 -2.21 21.08 -6.20
CA SER A 29 -2.59 22.14 -7.13
C SER A 29 -3.82 21.81 -7.99
N GLU A 30 -4.14 20.52 -8.15
CA GLU A 30 -5.33 20.01 -8.84
C GLU A 30 -6.40 19.53 -7.86
N ALA A 31 -6.30 19.91 -6.57
CA ALA A 31 -7.18 19.42 -5.50
C ALA A 31 -7.27 17.89 -5.47
N ARG A 32 -6.15 17.19 -5.63
CA ARG A 32 -6.07 15.73 -5.65
C ARG A 32 -5.08 15.23 -4.61
N PHE A 33 -5.60 14.67 -3.52
CA PHE A 33 -4.86 14.11 -2.40
C PHE A 33 -5.10 12.61 -2.34
N LEU A 34 -4.07 11.80 -2.59
CA LEU A 34 -4.16 10.35 -2.58
C LEU A 34 -3.69 9.78 -1.24
N PHE A 35 -4.50 8.90 -0.69
CA PHE A 35 -4.22 8.17 0.55
C PHE A 35 -4.24 6.67 0.28
N CYS A 36 -3.26 5.96 0.82
CA CYS A 36 -3.32 4.51 0.98
C CYS A 36 -3.85 4.20 2.37
N TYR A 37 -4.68 3.18 2.52
CA TYR A 37 -5.11 2.69 3.81
C TYR A 37 -4.99 1.17 3.90
N LYS A 38 -4.65 0.72 5.10
CA LYS A 38 -4.55 -0.70 5.45
C LYS A 38 -5.63 -1.07 6.43
N ILE A 39 -6.33 -2.15 6.12
CA ILE A 39 -7.31 -2.75 7.01
C ILE A 39 -6.84 -4.16 7.35
N THR A 40 -6.95 -4.52 8.64
CA THR A 40 -6.84 -5.90 9.09
C THR A 40 -8.14 -6.32 9.75
N ILE A 41 -8.71 -7.42 9.30
CA ILE A 41 -9.94 -8.02 9.84
C ILE A 41 -9.53 -9.30 10.53
N SER A 42 -9.70 -9.37 11.83
CA SER A 42 -9.28 -10.52 12.67
C SER A 42 -10.50 -11.19 13.29
N ASN A 43 -10.66 -12.49 13.05
CA ASN A 43 -11.69 -13.28 13.69
C ASN A 43 -11.20 -13.74 15.08
N LYS A 44 -11.66 -13.06 16.12
CA LYS A 44 -11.43 -13.42 17.53
C LYS A 44 -12.59 -14.21 18.14
N SER A 45 -13.64 -14.53 17.33
CA SER A 45 -14.76 -15.34 17.75
C SER A 45 -14.44 -16.85 17.70
N GLU A 46 -15.37 -17.67 18.17
CA GLU A 46 -15.24 -19.14 18.12
C GLU A 46 -15.88 -19.74 16.85
N GLN A 47 -16.44 -18.92 15.96
CA GLN A 47 -17.17 -19.37 14.77
C GLN A 47 -16.44 -18.89 13.51
N LYS A 48 -16.55 -19.67 12.44
CA LYS A 48 -16.13 -19.25 11.11
C LYS A 48 -17.05 -18.14 10.60
N VAL A 49 -16.47 -17.17 9.91
CA VAL A 49 -17.20 -16.05 9.29
C VAL A 49 -16.76 -15.86 7.85
N LYS A 50 -17.66 -15.32 7.02
CA LYS A 50 -17.37 -14.92 5.64
C LYS A 50 -17.74 -13.45 5.45
N LEU A 51 -16.84 -12.67 4.87
CA LEU A 51 -17.14 -11.30 4.47
C LEU A 51 -17.94 -11.30 3.16
N LEU A 52 -19.14 -10.76 3.19
CA LEU A 52 -20.02 -10.67 2.02
C LEU A 52 -19.86 -9.32 1.30
N ASN A 53 -20.09 -8.24 2.02
CA ASN A 53 -20.17 -6.90 1.46
C ASN A 53 -19.44 -5.89 2.33
N ARG A 54 -19.08 -4.75 1.71
CA ARG A 54 -18.55 -3.59 2.43
C ARG A 54 -19.39 -2.36 2.13
N ARG A 55 -19.45 -1.45 3.11
CA ARG A 55 -19.95 -0.09 2.98
C ARG A 55 -18.93 0.87 3.59
N TRP A 56 -18.57 1.89 2.85
CA TRP A 56 -17.74 3.00 3.29
C TRP A 56 -18.52 4.30 3.27
N LEU A 57 -18.32 5.12 4.27
CA LEU A 57 -18.66 6.54 4.29
C LEU A 57 -17.36 7.31 4.35
N ILE A 58 -17.13 8.17 3.37
CA ILE A 58 -15.95 9.03 3.23
C ILE A 58 -16.44 10.47 3.34
N ILE A 59 -15.82 11.26 4.22
CA ILE A 59 -16.19 12.66 4.43
C ILE A 59 -14.93 13.50 4.33
N ASP A 60 -14.89 14.46 3.41
CA ASP A 60 -13.79 15.38 3.27
C ASP A 60 -13.91 16.62 4.18
N SER A 61 -12.89 17.49 4.21
CA SER A 61 -12.91 18.70 5.06
C SER A 61 -13.89 19.77 4.59
N ASN A 62 -14.47 19.64 3.39
CA ASN A 62 -15.56 20.49 2.89
C ASN A 62 -16.94 19.91 3.24
N SER A 63 -16.99 18.85 4.04
CA SER A 63 -18.21 18.10 4.37
C SER A 63 -18.87 17.44 3.17
N LYS A 64 -18.12 17.20 2.09
CA LYS A 64 -18.57 16.38 0.97
C LYS A 64 -18.58 14.93 1.42
N GLU A 65 -19.73 14.29 1.31
CA GLU A 65 -19.92 12.89 1.65
C GLU A 65 -19.91 12.01 0.38
N GLU A 66 -19.21 10.89 0.46
CA GLU A 66 -19.21 9.87 -0.56
C GLU A 66 -19.48 8.51 0.09
N GLU A 67 -20.43 7.76 -0.47
CA GLU A 67 -20.72 6.40 -0.04
C GLU A 67 -20.26 5.41 -1.10
N VAL A 68 -19.45 4.41 -0.67
CA VAL A 68 -18.94 3.35 -1.54
C VAL A 68 -19.38 2.00 -0.99
N THR A 69 -20.20 1.27 -1.76
CA THR A 69 -20.65 -0.08 -1.43
C THR A 69 -20.16 -1.08 -2.45
N GLY A 70 -19.99 -2.33 -2.04
CA GLY A 70 -19.62 -3.41 -2.96
C GLY A 70 -19.39 -4.74 -2.28
N ALA A 71 -19.38 -5.80 -3.10
CA ALA A 71 -19.07 -7.14 -2.62
C ALA A 71 -17.59 -7.27 -2.26
N GLY A 72 -17.33 -7.91 -1.12
CA GLY A 72 -15.99 -8.24 -0.67
C GLY A 72 -15.06 -7.05 -0.47
N VAL A 73 -13.78 -7.33 -0.44
CA VAL A 73 -12.66 -6.38 -0.34
C VAL A 73 -11.60 -6.74 -1.38
N VAL A 74 -11.19 -5.77 -2.21
CA VAL A 74 -10.18 -5.94 -3.27
C VAL A 74 -10.44 -7.20 -4.11
N GLY A 75 -11.71 -7.40 -4.53
CA GLY A 75 -12.13 -8.54 -5.36
C GLY A 75 -12.26 -9.89 -4.64
N GLN A 76 -12.11 -9.92 -3.32
CA GLN A 76 -12.18 -11.14 -2.51
C GLN A 76 -13.31 -11.08 -1.48
N GLN A 77 -13.92 -12.23 -1.19
CA GLN A 77 -14.83 -12.43 -0.06
C GLN A 77 -14.19 -13.44 0.90
N PRO A 78 -13.25 -12.99 1.77
CA PRO A 78 -12.48 -13.88 2.62
C PRO A 78 -13.37 -14.63 3.62
N GLU A 79 -13.05 -15.90 3.83
CA GLU A 79 -13.56 -16.74 4.90
C GLU A 79 -12.50 -16.82 5.98
N LEU A 80 -12.88 -16.59 7.24
CA LEU A 80 -11.97 -16.53 8.37
C LEU A 80 -12.38 -17.55 9.43
N GLU A 81 -11.56 -18.56 9.62
CA GLU A 81 -11.68 -19.47 10.77
C GLU A 81 -11.34 -18.71 12.07
N PRO A 82 -11.75 -19.23 13.27
CA PRO A 82 -11.33 -18.68 14.54
C PRO A 82 -9.81 -18.47 14.62
N GLY A 83 -9.39 -17.26 14.99
CA GLY A 83 -7.99 -16.86 15.09
C GLY A 83 -7.34 -16.41 13.79
N GLN A 84 -8.01 -16.55 12.64
CA GLN A 84 -7.48 -16.08 11.37
C GLN A 84 -7.71 -14.58 11.15
N SER A 85 -6.88 -13.99 10.29
CA SER A 85 -6.98 -12.59 9.89
C SER A 85 -6.83 -12.47 8.37
N HIS A 86 -7.54 -11.48 7.83
CA HIS A 86 -7.38 -11.03 6.44
C HIS A 86 -6.94 -9.57 6.42
N GLU A 87 -5.96 -9.29 5.59
CA GLU A 87 -5.35 -7.98 5.50
C GLU A 87 -5.38 -7.50 4.06
N TYR A 88 -5.72 -6.24 3.85
CA TYR A 88 -5.68 -5.65 2.51
C TYR A 88 -5.32 -4.17 2.57
N LEU A 89 -4.84 -3.69 1.43
CA LEU A 89 -4.57 -2.30 1.12
C LEU A 89 -5.54 -1.80 0.07
N SER A 90 -5.89 -0.54 0.17
CA SER A 90 -6.65 0.14 -0.88
C SER A 90 -6.35 1.64 -0.84
N PHE A 91 -6.94 2.38 -1.78
CA PHE A 91 -6.66 3.79 -1.96
C PHE A 91 -7.93 4.62 -1.88
N CYS A 92 -7.78 5.85 -1.42
CA CYS A 92 -8.83 6.87 -1.42
C CYS A 92 -8.26 8.18 -1.92
N THR A 93 -8.94 8.82 -2.85
CA THR A 93 -8.60 10.17 -3.33
C THR A 93 -9.60 11.16 -2.75
N LEU A 94 -9.09 12.23 -2.13
CA LEU A 94 -9.91 13.36 -1.67
C LEU A 94 -9.57 14.61 -2.50
N GLU A 95 -10.52 15.54 -2.56
CA GLU A 95 -10.31 16.89 -3.10
C GLU A 95 -9.65 17.83 -2.06
N THR A 96 -9.56 17.39 -0.80
CA THR A 96 -8.99 18.11 0.32
C THR A 96 -7.85 17.34 0.98
N ASN A 97 -6.97 18.04 1.69
CA ASN A 97 -5.83 17.44 2.39
C ASN A 97 -6.19 16.71 3.70
N PHE A 98 -7.47 16.69 4.03
CA PHE A 98 -8.00 16.01 5.21
C PHE A 98 -9.40 15.45 4.95
N GLY A 99 -9.67 14.29 5.55
CA GLY A 99 -10.98 13.69 5.59
C GLY A 99 -11.04 12.52 6.57
N THR A 100 -12.18 11.83 6.59
CA THR A 100 -12.40 10.64 7.41
C THR A 100 -13.01 9.53 6.59
N MET A 101 -12.71 8.29 6.98
CA MET A 101 -13.39 7.10 6.49
C MET A 101 -13.89 6.26 7.66
N GLU A 102 -15.09 5.71 7.51
CA GLU A 102 -15.70 4.74 8.42
C GLU A 102 -16.70 3.87 7.65
N GLY A 103 -17.22 2.82 8.27
CA GLY A 103 -18.22 1.98 7.63
C GLY A 103 -18.44 0.67 8.34
N HIS A 104 -18.81 -0.35 7.59
CA HIS A 104 -18.98 -1.70 8.11
C HIS A 104 -18.78 -2.76 7.02
N TYR A 105 -18.51 -3.97 7.47
CA TYR A 105 -18.59 -5.20 6.70
C TYR A 105 -19.85 -5.96 7.07
N GLU A 106 -20.55 -6.49 6.07
CA GLU A 106 -21.56 -7.52 6.29
C GLU A 106 -20.86 -8.88 6.35
N MET A 107 -21.00 -9.55 7.49
CA MET A 107 -20.38 -10.84 7.76
C MET A 107 -21.45 -11.91 7.85
N LEU A 108 -21.20 -13.07 7.25
CA LEU A 108 -22.04 -14.26 7.29
C LEU A 108 -21.47 -15.27 8.28
N LEU A 109 -22.30 -15.82 9.14
CA LEU A 109 -22.00 -16.92 10.05
C LEU A 109 -22.37 -18.28 9.43
N ASP A 110 -21.86 -19.38 10.00
CA ASP A 110 -22.13 -20.73 9.50
C ASP A 110 -23.62 -21.14 9.61
N ASP A 111 -24.39 -20.53 10.51
CA ASP A 111 -25.83 -20.75 10.66
C ASP A 111 -26.67 -20.00 9.61
N GLY A 112 -26.02 -19.24 8.71
CA GLY A 112 -26.67 -18.45 7.67
C GLY A 112 -27.14 -17.07 8.11
N SER A 113 -26.98 -16.70 9.37
CA SER A 113 -27.26 -15.35 9.86
C SER A 113 -26.16 -14.37 9.45
N THR A 114 -26.51 -13.07 9.37
CA THR A 114 -25.56 -12.00 9.06
C THR A 114 -25.52 -10.96 10.17
N PHE A 115 -24.39 -10.26 10.27
CA PHE A 115 -24.21 -9.11 11.17
C PHE A 115 -23.26 -8.09 10.54
N PHE A 116 -23.21 -6.90 11.13
CA PHE A 116 -22.29 -5.85 10.69
C PHE A 116 -21.08 -5.76 11.64
N ALA A 117 -19.90 -6.00 11.08
CA ALA A 117 -18.63 -5.71 11.73
C ALA A 117 -18.24 -4.26 11.42
N GLN A 118 -18.19 -3.41 12.44
CA GLN A 118 -17.90 -1.99 12.29
C GLN A 118 -16.43 -1.76 11.89
N ILE A 119 -16.22 -0.86 10.94
CA ILE A 119 -14.91 -0.32 10.61
C ILE A 119 -14.76 0.97 11.41
N PRO A 120 -13.71 1.08 12.24
CA PRO A 120 -13.52 2.28 13.06
C PRO A 120 -13.33 3.50 12.19
N ARG A 121 -13.81 4.68 12.63
CA ARG A 121 -13.47 5.93 11.97
C ARG A 121 -11.96 6.17 12.05
N PHE A 122 -11.32 6.37 10.92
CA PHE A 122 -9.92 6.75 10.82
C PHE A 122 -9.76 7.99 9.92
N TYR A 123 -8.63 8.65 10.09
CA TYR A 123 -8.37 9.91 9.41
C TYR A 123 -7.53 9.69 8.16
N LEU A 124 -7.87 10.40 7.10
CA LEU A 124 -7.06 10.62 5.92
C LEU A 124 -6.50 12.02 6.03
N ALA A 125 -5.21 12.19 6.32
CA ALA A 125 -4.63 13.50 6.55
C ALA A 125 -3.19 13.58 6.06
N GLU A 126 -2.87 14.65 5.37
CA GLU A 126 -1.53 14.93 4.82
C GLU A 126 -0.44 14.96 5.91
N THR A 127 -0.79 15.41 7.12
CA THR A 127 0.16 15.53 8.23
C THR A 127 0.22 14.31 9.15
N LEU A 128 -0.73 13.36 9.03
CA LEU A 128 -0.74 12.14 9.84
C LEU A 128 0.06 11.04 9.15
N ASN A 129 1.30 10.91 9.55
CA ASN A 129 2.10 9.76 9.17
C ASN A 129 1.80 8.61 10.14
N GLN A 130 0.86 7.77 9.78
CA GLN A 130 0.50 6.57 10.56
C GLN A 130 1.40 5.37 10.24
N PHE A 131 2.30 5.53 9.29
CA PHE A 131 3.25 4.54 8.81
C PHE A 131 4.66 5.14 8.74
N ASP A 132 5.65 4.30 8.66
CA ASP A 132 6.97 4.72 8.23
C ASP A 132 6.87 5.21 6.78
N LYS A 133 7.26 6.46 6.55
CA LYS A 133 7.36 6.98 5.17
C LYS A 133 8.40 6.17 4.42
N PRO A 134 8.19 5.92 3.11
CA PRO A 134 9.25 5.36 2.28
C PRO A 134 10.52 6.21 2.41
N LYS A 135 11.62 5.55 2.72
CA LYS A 135 12.92 6.21 2.92
C LYS A 135 13.52 6.72 1.62
N TYR A 136 13.25 5.99 0.54
CA TYR A 136 13.77 6.27 -0.78
C TYR A 136 12.67 6.72 -1.73
N ARG A 137 13.05 7.48 -2.77
CA ARG A 137 12.12 8.07 -3.74
C ARG A 137 12.31 7.47 -5.12
N ARG A 138 11.28 7.58 -5.96
CA ARG A 138 11.37 7.21 -7.39
C ARG A 138 12.44 8.06 -8.08
N GLY A 139 13.26 7.43 -8.91
CA GLY A 139 14.39 8.05 -9.59
C GLY A 139 15.66 8.13 -8.76
N GLN A 140 15.65 7.69 -7.50
CA GLN A 140 16.82 7.64 -6.65
C GLN A 140 17.68 6.42 -6.97
N ILE A 141 18.99 6.62 -7.02
CA ILE A 141 19.97 5.55 -7.21
C ILE A 141 20.26 4.93 -5.84
N ILE A 142 20.31 3.61 -5.81
CA ILE A 142 20.51 2.81 -4.59
C ILE A 142 21.50 1.67 -4.85
N THR A 143 22.03 1.12 -3.75
CA THR A 143 22.75 -0.14 -3.72
C THR A 143 22.03 -1.15 -2.83
N ASN A 144 22.15 -2.43 -3.18
CA ASN A 144 21.81 -3.55 -2.33
C ASN A 144 23.09 -4.35 -2.04
N GLU A 145 23.63 -4.20 -0.83
CA GLU A 145 24.89 -4.88 -0.45
C GLU A 145 24.72 -6.40 -0.29
N GLN A 146 23.50 -6.89 -0.01
CA GLN A 146 23.27 -8.32 0.20
C GLN A 146 23.29 -9.11 -1.10
N GLU A 147 22.79 -8.49 -2.18
CA GLU A 147 22.72 -9.07 -3.53
C GLU A 147 23.75 -8.44 -4.48
N GLU A 148 24.59 -7.53 -3.97
CA GLU A 148 25.75 -6.93 -4.65
C GLU A 148 25.37 -6.24 -5.98
N TYR A 149 24.29 -5.45 -6.00
CA TYR A 149 23.91 -4.67 -7.16
C TYR A 149 23.68 -3.19 -6.85
N ARG A 150 23.76 -2.39 -7.90
CA ARG A 150 23.37 -0.99 -7.98
C ARG A 150 22.13 -0.88 -8.86
N GLY A 151 21.27 0.10 -8.63
CA GLY A 151 20.07 0.24 -9.45
C GLY A 151 19.30 1.52 -9.15
N ILE A 152 18.19 1.70 -9.89
CA ILE A 152 17.32 2.86 -9.77
C ILE A 152 15.90 2.46 -9.37
N ILE A 153 15.33 3.18 -8.42
CA ILE A 153 13.94 2.98 -7.99
C ILE A 153 12.97 3.51 -9.03
N THR A 154 12.11 2.65 -9.55
CA THR A 154 11.03 3.05 -10.46
C THR A 154 9.73 3.31 -9.72
N ASP A 155 9.44 2.50 -8.69
CA ASP A 155 8.21 2.55 -7.90
C ASP A 155 8.39 1.86 -6.55
N TYR A 156 7.36 1.95 -5.68
CA TYR A 156 7.35 1.25 -4.40
C TYR A 156 5.94 0.90 -3.95
N ASP A 157 5.85 -0.15 -3.16
CA ASP A 157 4.70 -0.53 -2.36
C ASP A 157 4.96 -0.22 -0.89
N MET A 158 3.93 0.21 -0.16
CA MET A 158 4.05 0.51 1.28
C MET A 158 4.25 -0.75 2.13
N TYR A 159 3.99 -1.92 1.53
CA TYR A 159 4.08 -3.25 2.11
C TYR A 159 4.41 -4.25 1.03
N PHE A 160 4.80 -5.46 1.44
CA PHE A 160 4.97 -6.57 0.50
C PHE A 160 3.66 -6.88 -0.24
N MET A 161 3.67 -6.71 -1.57
CA MET A 161 2.52 -6.92 -2.45
C MET A 161 2.74 -8.02 -3.48
N ASN A 162 3.86 -8.74 -3.43
CA ASN A 162 4.19 -9.79 -4.38
C ASN A 162 3.69 -11.16 -3.88
N ASP A 163 3.94 -12.21 -4.67
CA ASP A 163 3.53 -13.58 -4.39
C ASP A 163 4.17 -14.13 -3.09
N GLU A 164 3.34 -14.65 -2.19
CA GLU A 164 3.76 -15.30 -0.95
C GLU A 164 4.71 -16.47 -1.18
N GLU A 165 4.56 -17.20 -2.28
CA GLU A 165 5.46 -18.29 -2.63
C GLU A 165 6.86 -17.80 -2.94
N ILE A 166 6.98 -16.66 -3.63
CA ILE A 166 8.27 -16.01 -3.91
C ILE A 166 8.92 -15.57 -2.59
N TYR A 167 8.15 -14.91 -1.71
CA TYR A 167 8.64 -14.52 -0.39
C TYR A 167 9.12 -15.74 0.41
N ASN A 168 8.34 -16.82 0.41
CA ASN A 168 8.68 -18.03 1.18
C ASN A 168 9.90 -18.76 0.66
N LYS A 169 10.25 -18.61 -0.62
CA LYS A 169 11.47 -19.12 -1.23
C LYS A 169 12.68 -18.21 -1.04
N SER A 170 12.49 -16.96 -0.68
CA SER A 170 13.58 -16.02 -0.45
C SER A 170 14.46 -16.47 0.72
N LYS A 171 15.78 -16.33 0.55
CA LYS A 171 16.79 -16.59 1.60
C LYS A 171 16.62 -15.65 2.79
N TYR A 172 16.26 -14.41 2.50
CA TYR A 172 16.00 -13.37 3.49
C TYR A 172 14.50 -13.24 3.72
N LYS A 173 14.10 -12.94 4.95
CA LYS A 173 12.70 -12.77 5.35
C LYS A 173 12.48 -11.35 5.89
N PRO A 174 12.63 -10.33 5.04
CA PRO A 174 12.46 -8.95 5.49
C PRO A 174 11.02 -8.67 5.92
N ALA A 175 10.83 -7.62 6.72
CA ALA A 175 9.53 -7.25 7.22
C ALA A 175 8.55 -6.93 6.08
N LYS A 176 7.39 -7.62 6.06
CA LYS A 176 6.37 -7.41 5.02
C LYS A 176 5.59 -6.11 5.22
N ASP A 177 5.54 -5.60 6.45
CA ASP A 177 4.82 -4.39 6.85
C ASP A 177 5.64 -3.11 6.70
N LYS A 178 6.72 -3.16 5.94
CA LYS A 178 7.60 -2.06 5.57
C LYS A 178 7.56 -1.83 4.06
N PRO A 179 8.06 -0.65 3.57
CA PRO A 179 8.10 -0.38 2.13
C PRO A 179 8.96 -1.39 1.34
N TRP A 180 8.49 -1.70 0.14
CA TRP A 180 9.18 -2.54 -0.85
C TRP A 180 9.28 -1.79 -2.16
N TYR A 181 10.42 -1.93 -2.85
CA TYR A 181 10.78 -1.12 -4.01
C TYR A 181 10.98 -1.95 -5.26
N TYR A 182 10.51 -1.42 -6.39
CA TYR A 182 10.86 -1.90 -7.73
C TYR A 182 12.12 -1.20 -8.20
N VAL A 183 13.15 -1.97 -8.49
CA VAL A 183 14.48 -1.48 -8.85
C VAL A 183 14.91 -2.05 -10.18
N LEU A 184 15.28 -1.18 -11.14
CA LEU A 184 16.00 -1.58 -12.35
C LEU A 184 17.47 -1.78 -11.98
N ILE A 185 18.01 -2.99 -12.20
CA ILE A 185 19.38 -3.33 -11.85
C ILE A 185 20.34 -2.86 -12.96
N ASP A 186 21.30 -2.04 -12.58
CA ASP A 186 22.31 -1.46 -13.48
C ASP A 186 23.08 -2.52 -14.27
N GLY A 187 23.37 -2.21 -15.57
CA GLY A 187 24.11 -3.08 -16.47
C GLY A 187 23.40 -4.40 -16.85
N THR A 188 22.10 -4.53 -16.52
CA THR A 188 21.31 -5.75 -16.78
C THR A 188 19.95 -5.43 -17.41
N ASN A 189 19.13 -6.46 -17.64
CA ASN A 189 17.71 -6.33 -17.96
C ASN A 189 16.81 -6.78 -16.79
N ALA A 190 17.37 -6.99 -15.62
CA ALA A 190 16.68 -7.53 -14.46
C ALA A 190 16.00 -6.43 -13.63
N ILE A 191 14.87 -6.80 -13.04
CA ILE A 191 14.10 -5.98 -12.12
C ILE A 191 14.07 -6.71 -10.78
N SER A 192 14.43 -6.00 -9.71
CA SER A 192 14.34 -6.50 -8.34
C SER A 192 13.11 -5.92 -7.65
N TYR A 193 12.46 -6.71 -6.81
CA TYR A 193 11.46 -6.27 -5.84
C TYR A 193 11.99 -6.51 -4.44
N VAL A 194 12.43 -5.46 -3.77
CA VAL A 194 13.31 -5.52 -2.61
C VAL A 194 12.80 -4.68 -1.44
N ALA A 195 12.95 -5.19 -0.23
CA ALA A 195 12.56 -4.49 1.00
C ALA A 195 13.49 -3.29 1.30
N GLU A 196 12.92 -2.25 1.89
CA GLU A 196 13.62 -1.02 2.27
C GLU A 196 14.89 -1.26 3.08
N GLU A 197 14.85 -2.22 4.01
CA GLU A 197 15.97 -2.50 4.92
C GLU A 197 17.23 -3.07 4.22
N HIS A 198 17.09 -3.53 2.97
CA HIS A 198 18.19 -4.04 2.17
C HIS A 198 18.84 -2.98 1.26
N LEU A 199 18.28 -1.77 1.26
CA LEU A 199 18.72 -0.69 0.37
C LEU A 199 19.53 0.37 1.10
N GLN A 200 20.51 0.93 0.39
CA GLN A 200 21.26 2.10 0.79
C GLN A 200 21.29 3.12 -0.34
N VAL A 201 21.47 4.39 0.02
CA VAL A 201 21.67 5.45 -0.99
C VAL A 201 23.01 5.20 -1.67
N ASP A 202 23.02 5.26 -2.99
CA ASP A 202 24.27 5.29 -3.76
C ASP A 202 24.68 6.75 -3.99
N ASP A 203 25.81 7.14 -3.43
CA ASP A 203 26.40 8.47 -3.62
C ASP A 203 27.20 8.56 -4.94
N ASN A 204 27.39 7.44 -5.66
CA ASN A 204 28.00 7.42 -6.97
C ASN A 204 26.97 7.90 -8.01
N GLN A 205 27.27 9.03 -8.64
CA GLN A 205 26.40 9.68 -9.64
C GLN A 205 26.71 9.24 -11.07
N GLU A 206 27.40 8.12 -11.28
CA GLU A 206 27.59 7.57 -12.63
C GLU A 206 26.25 7.16 -13.23
N ASP A 207 26.14 7.37 -14.54
CA ASP A 207 24.95 6.96 -15.30
C ASP A 207 24.67 5.46 -15.14
N LEU A 208 23.38 5.14 -15.16
CA LEU A 208 22.87 3.77 -15.12
C LEU A 208 22.55 3.27 -16.52
N GLU A 209 22.75 1.99 -16.75
CA GLU A 209 22.36 1.31 -17.99
C GLU A 209 21.26 0.27 -17.70
N HIS A 210 20.07 0.49 -18.28
CA HIS A 210 19.00 -0.50 -18.24
C HIS A 210 18.02 -0.27 -19.42
N PRO A 211 17.52 -1.34 -20.10
CA PRO A 211 16.64 -1.21 -21.26
C PRO A 211 15.34 -0.44 -21.02
N LEU A 212 14.84 -0.42 -19.77
CA LEU A 212 13.62 0.28 -19.39
C LEU A 212 13.86 1.70 -18.86
N LEU A 213 15.10 2.19 -18.87
CA LEU A 213 15.39 3.50 -18.30
C LEU A 213 14.61 4.61 -19.01
N ASP A 214 14.69 4.67 -20.34
CA ASP A 214 13.98 5.66 -21.17
C ASP A 214 12.46 5.44 -21.17
N PHE A 215 11.98 4.27 -20.76
CA PHE A 215 10.56 4.06 -20.59
C PHE A 215 10.02 4.76 -19.36
N PHE A 216 10.71 4.66 -18.24
CA PHE A 216 10.24 5.19 -16.94
C PHE A 216 10.74 6.59 -16.61
N PHE A 217 11.80 7.09 -17.27
CA PHE A 217 12.43 8.36 -16.91
C PHE A 217 12.64 9.26 -18.12
N ASP A 218 12.47 10.57 -17.90
CA ASP A 218 12.66 11.60 -18.92
C ASP A 218 14.10 12.16 -18.96
N GLY A 219 14.94 11.77 -17.99
CA GLY A 219 16.34 12.20 -17.89
C GLY A 219 16.87 12.19 -16.48
N PHE A 220 18.11 12.69 -16.34
CA PHE A 220 18.82 12.81 -15.05
C PHE A 220 19.08 14.29 -14.75
N ASP A 221 18.76 14.77 -13.54
CA ASP A 221 18.89 16.18 -13.13
C ASP A 221 20.22 16.50 -12.44
N GLY A 222 21.14 15.54 -12.36
CA GLY A 222 22.41 15.63 -11.66
C GLY A 222 22.38 15.09 -10.22
N GLN A 223 21.22 14.72 -9.72
CA GLN A 223 21.03 14.08 -8.40
C GLN A 223 20.17 12.82 -8.46
N LYS A 224 19.16 12.83 -9.32
CA LYS A 224 18.21 11.72 -9.51
C LYS A 224 17.68 11.69 -10.93
N TYR A 225 17.14 10.57 -11.31
CA TYR A 225 16.38 10.44 -12.55
C TYR A 225 14.97 11.02 -12.39
N ILE A 226 14.50 11.74 -13.40
CA ILE A 226 13.19 12.38 -13.43
C ILE A 226 12.16 11.36 -13.88
N ARG A 227 11.38 10.84 -12.94
CA ARG A 227 10.33 9.83 -13.20
C ARG A 227 9.23 10.45 -14.05
N ASN A 228 8.88 9.83 -15.19
CA ASN A 228 7.70 10.20 -15.98
C ASN A 228 6.41 9.55 -15.44
N ASN A 229 5.28 9.71 -16.15
CA ASN A 229 3.98 9.19 -15.71
C ASN A 229 3.65 7.78 -16.19
N LYS A 230 4.54 7.12 -16.94
CA LYS A 230 4.28 5.77 -17.46
C LYS A 230 4.26 4.74 -16.34
N THR A 231 3.37 3.76 -16.47
CA THR A 231 3.11 2.74 -15.45
C THR A 231 3.62 1.36 -15.88
N TRP A 232 3.72 0.44 -14.95
CA TRP A 232 4.04 -0.96 -15.21
C TRP A 232 2.98 -1.66 -16.08
N ASP A 233 1.71 -1.23 -15.99
CA ASP A 233 0.63 -1.81 -16.79
C ASP A 233 0.72 -1.38 -18.26
N GLU A 234 1.20 -0.17 -18.53
CA GLU A 234 1.48 0.28 -19.91
C GLU A 234 2.66 -0.50 -20.53
N LEU A 235 3.67 -0.87 -19.73
CA LEU A 235 4.77 -1.70 -20.22
C LEU A 235 4.32 -3.10 -20.65
N LYS A 236 3.32 -3.70 -19.98
CA LYS A 236 2.77 -5.01 -20.33
C LYS A 236 1.96 -5.00 -21.63
N GLN A 237 1.55 -3.82 -22.11
CA GLN A 237 0.75 -3.63 -23.31
C GLN A 237 1.59 -3.19 -24.53
N ALA A 238 2.87 -2.88 -24.34
CA ALA A 238 3.82 -2.43 -25.35
C ALA A 238 4.61 -3.61 -25.93
#